data_3e65c3a5aa7f3c2da1b9637a6136f9bf
#
_entry.id   3e65c3a5aa7f3c2da1b9637a6136f9bf
#
_cell.length_a   1.000
_cell.length_b   1.000
_cell.length_c   1.000
_cell.angle_alpha   90.00
_cell.angle_beta   90.00
_cell.angle_gamma   90.00
#
_symmetry.space_group_name_H-M   'P 1'
#
loop_
_entity.id
_entity.type
_entity.pdbx_description
1 polymer ?
#
loop_
_entity_poly.entity_id
_entity_poly.type
_entity_poly.pdbx_seq_one_letter_code
_entity_poly.pdbx_strand_id
1 'polypeptide(L)'
;MDLTLGKAERLNKRDFRYSRWTKSGRTRHFLLFRSKNEGPAKRFGVVVSRKVKGAVRRNRIKRLLREFFRQNKPLFEESMNHSVRVMGMPESVTWKAVSAELCVLLSKAVKE
;
A
#
# COMPACT_ATOMS: atom_id res chain seq x y z
N MET A 1 6.86 -3.89 -20.98
CA MET A 1 5.75 -3.59 -20.09
C MET A 1 6.26 -2.90 -18.84
N ASP A 2 5.66 -1.78 -18.53
CA ASP A 2 6.08 -1.01 -17.37
C ASP A 2 5.52 -1.66 -16.09
N LEU A 3 6.41 -2.10 -15.21
CA LEU A 3 6.04 -2.72 -13.94
C LEU A 3 5.87 -1.71 -12.81
N THR A 4 6.09 -0.43 -13.10
CA THR A 4 5.95 0.61 -12.08
C THR A 4 4.57 1.26 -12.17
N LEU A 5 4.15 1.85 -11.05
CA LEU A 5 2.95 2.66 -11.05
C LEU A 5 3.17 3.94 -11.84
N GLY A 6 2.17 4.38 -12.58
CA GLY A 6 2.20 5.63 -13.28
C GLY A 6 2.30 6.80 -12.30
N LYS A 7 2.73 7.94 -12.82
CA LYS A 7 2.91 9.16 -12.01
C LYS A 7 1.62 9.57 -11.31
N ALA A 8 0.48 9.42 -11.99
CA ALA A 8 -0.82 9.77 -11.42
C ALA A 8 -1.29 8.79 -10.34
N GLU A 9 -0.70 7.61 -10.30
CA GLU A 9 -1.10 6.57 -9.36
C GLU A 9 -0.23 6.52 -8.10
N ARG A 10 0.85 7.31 -8.06
CA ARG A 10 1.75 7.33 -6.91
C ARG A 10 1.48 8.53 -6.01
N LEU A 11 1.45 8.27 -4.73
CA LEU A 11 1.36 9.33 -3.74
C LEU A 11 2.73 9.98 -3.58
N ASN A 12 2.76 11.30 -3.49
CA ASN A 12 3.97 12.05 -3.23
C ASN A 12 3.99 12.53 -1.76
N LYS A 13 5.08 13.19 -1.36
CA LYS A 13 5.22 13.68 0.02
C LYS A 13 4.09 14.62 0.43
N ARG A 14 3.63 15.46 -0.51
CA ARG A 14 2.56 16.40 -0.26
C ARG A 14 1.25 15.66 0.04
N ASP A 15 0.96 14.60 -0.71
CA ASP A 15 -0.24 13.79 -0.49
C ASP A 15 -0.22 13.18 0.91
N PHE A 16 0.93 12.64 1.33
CA PHE A 16 1.04 12.08 2.67
C PHE A 16 0.87 13.14 3.76
N ARG A 17 1.38 14.32 3.54
CA ARG A 17 1.39 15.39 4.54
C ARG A 17 0.04 16.06 4.72
N TYR A 18 -0.67 16.30 3.63
CA TYR A 18 -1.89 17.11 3.64
C TYR A 18 -3.18 16.30 3.50
N SER A 19 -3.10 15.02 3.26
CA SER A 19 -4.29 14.18 3.20
C SER A 19 -4.81 13.87 4.61
N ARG A 20 -6.10 13.72 4.70
CA ARG A 20 -6.74 13.33 5.95
C ARG A 20 -6.88 11.82 5.96
N TRP A 21 -5.98 11.16 6.65
CA TRP A 21 -5.89 9.71 6.65
C TRP A 21 -6.79 9.07 7.70
N THR A 22 -7.49 8.01 7.32
CA THR A 22 -8.29 7.19 8.21
C THR A 22 -7.76 5.76 8.16
N LYS A 23 -7.52 5.18 9.32
CA LYS A 23 -7.09 3.79 9.39
C LYS A 23 -8.24 2.89 8.97
N SER A 24 -8.01 2.04 7.96
CA SER A 24 -9.04 1.22 7.34
C SER A 24 -8.85 -0.28 7.53
N GLY A 25 -7.68 -0.72 7.96
CA GLY A 25 -7.45 -2.14 8.17
C GLY A 25 -6.09 -2.41 8.77
N ARG A 26 -5.95 -3.61 9.32
CA ARG A 26 -4.69 -4.04 9.93
C ARG A 26 -4.53 -5.54 9.78
N THR A 27 -3.29 -5.95 9.47
CA THR A 27 -2.86 -7.34 9.56
C THR A 27 -1.60 -7.39 10.40
N ARG A 28 -0.99 -8.57 10.52
CA ARG A 28 0.20 -8.75 11.35
C ARG A 28 1.34 -7.79 11.02
N HIS A 29 1.57 -7.52 9.73
CA HIS A 29 2.72 -6.73 9.29
C HIS A 29 2.33 -5.40 8.66
N PHE A 30 1.06 -5.21 8.28
CA PHE A 30 0.63 -4.05 7.51
C PHE A 30 -0.52 -3.31 8.16
N LEU A 31 -0.53 -1.98 7.94
CA LEU A 31 -1.67 -1.12 8.24
C LEU A 31 -2.11 -0.45 6.95
N LEU A 32 -3.42 -0.41 6.73
CA LEU A 32 -3.99 0.31 5.59
C LEU A 32 -4.62 1.61 6.07
N PHE A 33 -4.23 2.71 5.42
CA PHE A 33 -4.86 4.01 5.61
C PHE A 33 -5.46 4.46 4.29
N ARG A 34 -6.59 5.13 4.35
CA ARG A 34 -7.25 5.68 3.17
C ARG A 34 -7.60 7.15 3.39
N SER A 35 -7.63 7.90 2.30
CA SER A 35 -8.10 9.27 2.33
C SER A 35 -8.75 9.58 1.00
N LYS A 36 -9.80 10.40 1.00
CA LYS A 36 -10.45 10.80 -0.24
C LYS A 36 -9.55 11.76 -1.00
N ASN A 37 -9.56 11.67 -2.35
CA ASN A 37 -8.93 12.67 -3.19
C ASN A 37 -9.99 13.31 -4.09
N GLU A 38 -9.64 14.42 -4.73
CA GLU A 38 -10.58 15.18 -5.52
C GLU A 38 -10.74 14.69 -6.95
N GLY A 39 -9.84 13.81 -7.39
CA GLY A 39 -9.85 13.28 -8.74
C GLY A 39 -10.45 11.89 -8.81
N PRO A 40 -10.57 11.33 -10.02
CA PRO A 40 -11.05 9.97 -10.20
C PRO A 40 -9.97 8.92 -9.94
N ALA A 41 -8.72 9.32 -9.82
CA ALA A 41 -7.61 8.38 -9.75
C ALA A 41 -7.59 7.59 -8.44
N LYS A 42 -7.18 6.33 -8.56
CA LYS A 42 -6.77 5.53 -7.42
C LYS A 42 -5.29 5.80 -7.22
N ARG A 43 -4.92 6.23 -6.02
CA ARG A 43 -3.53 6.55 -5.74
C ARG A 43 -3.02 5.67 -4.62
N PHE A 44 -1.75 5.33 -4.70
CA PHE A 44 -1.15 4.34 -3.81
C PHE A 44 0.22 4.78 -3.33
N GLY A 45 0.51 4.53 -2.07
CA GLY A 45 1.81 4.79 -1.49
C GLY A 45 2.18 3.75 -0.45
N VAL A 46 3.47 3.58 -0.24
CA VAL A 46 4.01 2.63 0.73
C VAL A 46 4.91 3.40 1.69
N VAL A 47 4.67 3.19 2.98
CA VAL A 47 5.53 3.73 4.03
C VAL A 47 6.11 2.56 4.80
N VAL A 48 7.41 2.50 4.92
CA VAL A 48 8.07 1.42 5.67
C VAL A 48 8.54 1.99 7.01
N SER A 49 8.12 1.36 8.10
CA SER A 49 8.49 1.76 9.43
C SER A 49 10.01 1.75 9.61
N ARG A 50 10.53 2.66 10.42
CA ARG A 50 11.95 2.72 10.76
C ARG A 50 12.44 1.46 11.49
N LYS A 51 11.52 0.70 12.06
CA LYS A 51 11.85 -0.57 12.70
C LYS A 51 12.35 -1.63 11.71
N VAL A 52 11.97 -1.49 10.45
CA VAL A 52 12.42 -2.40 9.40
C VAL A 52 13.81 -1.96 8.95
N LYS A 53 14.81 -2.76 9.25
CA LYS A 53 16.21 -2.46 8.94
C LYS A 53 16.62 -3.04 7.59
N GLY A 54 17.61 -2.42 6.97
CA GLY A 54 18.22 -2.88 5.73
C GLY A 54 17.57 -2.30 4.49
N ALA A 55 18.35 -1.54 3.70
CA ALA A 55 17.86 -0.87 2.51
C ALA A 55 17.34 -1.86 1.45
N VAL A 56 18.02 -2.99 1.29
CA VAL A 56 17.62 -4.00 0.31
C VAL A 56 16.24 -4.57 0.66
N ARG A 57 16.04 -4.91 1.92
CA ARG A 57 14.76 -5.46 2.38
C ARG A 57 13.63 -4.45 2.25
N ARG A 58 13.90 -3.20 2.63
CA ARG A 58 12.92 -2.12 2.53
C ARG A 58 12.52 -1.88 1.08
N ASN A 59 13.48 -1.85 0.17
CA ASN A 59 13.19 -1.67 -1.24
C ASN A 59 12.41 -2.85 -1.83
N ARG A 60 12.76 -4.06 -1.43
CA ARG A 60 12.07 -5.25 -1.90
C ARG A 60 10.59 -5.25 -1.50
N ILE A 61 10.29 -4.95 -0.25
CA ILE A 61 8.89 -4.94 0.20
C ILE A 61 8.11 -3.82 -0.50
N LYS A 62 8.71 -2.66 -0.72
CA LYS A 62 8.06 -1.58 -1.46
C LYS A 62 7.70 -2.01 -2.88
N ARG A 63 8.61 -2.71 -3.56
CA ARG A 63 8.38 -3.20 -4.93
C ARG A 63 7.22 -4.19 -4.96
N LEU A 64 7.19 -5.11 -4.02
CA LEU A 64 6.13 -6.12 -3.95
C LEU A 64 4.77 -5.47 -3.72
N LEU A 65 4.69 -4.48 -2.84
CA LEU A 65 3.45 -3.78 -2.56
C LEU A 65 2.97 -2.97 -3.77
N ARG A 66 3.88 -2.28 -4.46
CA ARG A 66 3.52 -1.53 -5.66
C ARG A 66 3.07 -2.45 -6.78
N GLU A 67 3.70 -3.60 -6.92
CA GLU A 67 3.31 -4.59 -7.91
C GLU A 67 1.94 -5.17 -7.60
N PHE A 68 1.65 -5.40 -6.32
CA PHE A 68 0.33 -5.84 -5.90
C PHE A 68 -0.74 -4.83 -6.30
N PHE A 69 -0.52 -3.55 -6.03
CA PHE A 69 -1.47 -2.52 -6.42
C PHE A 69 -1.66 -2.49 -7.94
N ARG A 70 -0.57 -2.57 -8.69
CA ARG A 70 -0.63 -2.55 -10.15
C ARG A 70 -1.47 -3.69 -10.71
N GLN A 71 -1.32 -4.89 -10.13
CA GLN A 71 -2.02 -6.08 -10.60
C GLN A 71 -3.46 -6.20 -10.07
N ASN A 72 -3.78 -5.51 -9.01
CA ASN A 72 -5.05 -5.68 -8.31
C ASN A 72 -5.82 -4.37 -8.13
N LYS A 73 -5.71 -3.47 -9.10
CA LYS A 73 -6.41 -2.17 -9.04
C LYS A 73 -7.89 -2.27 -8.74
N PRO A 74 -8.63 -3.25 -9.29
CA PRO A 74 -10.07 -3.36 -8.97
C PRO A 74 -10.39 -3.57 -7.49
N LEU A 75 -9.43 -4.00 -6.68
CA LEU A 75 -9.64 -4.18 -5.24
C LEU A 75 -9.58 -2.86 -4.47
N PHE A 76 -9.15 -1.77 -5.11
CA PHE A 76 -9.00 -0.47 -4.48
C PHE A 76 -10.08 0.48 -4.96
N GLU A 77 -10.51 1.38 -4.09
CA GLU A 77 -11.60 2.31 -4.41
C GLU A 77 -11.13 3.48 -5.27
N GLU A 78 -12.00 3.90 -6.20
CA GLU A 78 -11.77 5.09 -7.01
C GLU A 78 -11.85 6.35 -6.14
N SER A 79 -11.16 7.39 -6.58
CA SER A 79 -11.15 8.68 -5.89
C SER A 79 -10.62 8.58 -4.46
N MET A 80 -9.78 7.60 -4.21
CA MET A 80 -9.20 7.37 -2.90
C MET A 80 -7.69 7.24 -2.98
N ASN A 81 -7.03 7.78 -1.98
CA ASN A 81 -5.62 7.54 -1.73
C ASN A 81 -5.50 6.35 -0.78
N HIS A 82 -4.58 5.46 -1.09
CA HIS A 82 -4.34 4.26 -0.28
C HIS A 82 -2.89 4.26 0.18
N SER A 83 -2.67 4.16 1.46
CA SER A 83 -1.32 4.05 2.02
C SER A 83 -1.21 2.78 2.84
N VAL A 84 -0.26 1.94 2.49
CA VAL A 84 0.05 0.77 3.29
C VAL A 84 1.33 1.03 4.05
N ARG A 85 1.24 0.95 5.38
CA ARG A 85 2.41 1.09 6.24
C ARG A 85 2.90 -0.30 6.63
N VAL A 86 4.16 -0.56 6.33
CA VAL A 86 4.83 -1.81 6.69
C VAL A 86 5.40 -1.65 8.09
N MET A 87 4.81 -2.35 9.06
CA MET A 87 5.21 -2.26 10.47
C MET A 87 6.24 -3.31 10.86
N GLY A 88 6.35 -4.37 10.10
CA GLY A 88 7.32 -5.44 10.31
C GLY A 88 7.50 -6.24 9.04
N MET A 89 8.51 -7.09 9.00
CA MET A 89 8.79 -7.91 7.83
C MET A 89 8.30 -9.34 8.05
N PRO A 90 7.54 -9.89 7.07
CA PRO A 90 7.25 -11.31 7.09
C PRO A 90 8.54 -12.12 7.06
N GLU A 91 8.51 -13.33 7.60
CA GLU A 91 9.66 -14.25 7.54
C GLU A 91 10.09 -14.48 6.10
N SER A 92 9.11 -14.68 5.21
CA SER A 92 9.34 -14.81 3.78
C SER A 92 8.88 -13.56 3.06
N VAL A 93 9.81 -12.81 2.50
CA VAL A 93 9.48 -11.63 1.70
C VAL A 93 9.34 -12.08 0.25
N THR A 94 8.26 -12.80 -0.02
CA THR A 94 7.94 -13.34 -1.34
C THR A 94 6.62 -12.77 -1.82
N TRP A 95 6.41 -12.81 -3.13
CA TRP A 95 5.14 -12.40 -3.72
C TRP A 95 3.97 -13.14 -3.10
N LYS A 96 4.11 -14.46 -2.93
CA LYS A 96 3.04 -15.31 -2.38
C LYS A 96 2.65 -14.87 -0.97
N ALA A 97 3.61 -14.69 -0.10
CA ALA A 97 3.35 -14.33 1.29
C ALA A 97 2.78 -12.93 1.42
N VAL A 98 3.38 -11.97 0.72
CA VAL A 98 2.97 -10.57 0.78
C VAL A 98 1.59 -10.37 0.17
N SER A 99 1.34 -10.95 -1.02
CA SER A 99 0.04 -10.81 -1.67
C SER A 99 -1.08 -11.45 -0.87
N ALA A 100 -0.82 -12.60 -0.24
CA ALA A 100 -1.82 -13.25 0.61
C ALA A 100 -2.22 -12.35 1.78
N GLU A 101 -1.25 -11.73 2.45
CA GLU A 101 -1.53 -10.85 3.57
C GLU A 101 -2.27 -9.57 3.12
N LEU A 102 -1.89 -9.02 1.97
CA LEU A 102 -2.57 -7.84 1.43
C LEU A 102 -4.01 -8.12 1.06
N CYS A 103 -4.29 -9.31 0.53
CA CYS A 103 -5.68 -9.71 0.25
C CYS A 103 -6.51 -9.75 1.53
N VAL A 104 -5.97 -10.28 2.62
CA VAL A 104 -6.64 -10.28 3.91
C VAL A 104 -6.87 -8.84 4.40
N LEU A 105 -5.86 -8.00 4.27
CA LEU A 105 -5.94 -6.60 4.68
C LEU A 105 -7.07 -5.86 3.96
N LEU A 106 -7.17 -6.02 2.65
CA LEU A 106 -8.19 -5.37 1.85
C LEU A 106 -9.57 -5.96 2.12
N SER A 107 -9.66 -7.25 2.35
CA SER A 107 -10.91 -7.91 2.70
C SER A 107 -11.50 -7.33 3.98
N LYS A 108 -10.67 -7.07 4.99
CA LYS A 108 -11.11 -6.44 6.23
C LYS A 108 -11.60 -5.01 6.00
N ALA A 109 -10.93 -4.27 5.12
CA ALA A 109 -11.29 -2.88 4.82
C ALA A 109 -12.65 -2.78 4.12
N VAL A 110 -12.95 -3.75 3.25
CA VAL A 110 -14.21 -3.74 2.48
C VAL A 110 -15.42 -4.00 3.37
N LYS A 111 -15.23 -4.61 4.53
CA LYS A 111 -16.34 -4.94 5.43
C LYS A 111 -16.92 -3.76 6.21
N GLU A 112 -16.34 -2.61 6.04
CA GLU A 112 -16.88 -1.40 6.66
C GLU A 112 -17.99 -0.76 5.78
#